data_eb2e69673cc169618cd4e650656a0ccf
#
_entry.id   eb2e69673cc169618cd4e650656a0ccf
#
_cell.length_a   1.000
_cell.length_b   1.000
_cell.length_c   1.000
_cell.angle_alpha   90.00
_cell.angle_beta   90.00
_cell.angle_gamma   90.00
#
_symmetry.space_group_name_H-M   'P 1'
#
loop_
_entity.id
_entity.type
_entity.pdbx_description
1 polymer ?
#
loop_
_entity_poly.entity_id
_entity_poly.type
_entity_poly.pdbx_seq_one_letter_code
_entity_poly.pdbx_strand_id
1 'polypeptide(L)'
;MIRPLFATALAALVLVPLCARAEDEPPVPATITFVVSSGFWEELPDAEDDAEEATAPQAARRGYYKLVAERQPDGTALVHLQQIEATPDGPKIASSTVLEEFSALKPYVTDIRPENSAGITIQPGLFATVYLKTDPAVAEPESWTVLIDDLGDIKVERATN
;
A
#
# COMPACT_ATOMS: atom_id res chain seq x y z
N MET A 1 6.80 -63.92 -58.45
CA MET A 1 5.80 -62.96 -57.97
C MET A 1 6.10 -62.68 -56.53
N ILE A 2 6.76 -61.53 -56.24
CA ILE A 2 7.19 -61.12 -54.91
C ILE A 2 6.29 -59.97 -54.50
N ARG A 3 5.51 -60.14 -53.41
CA ARG A 3 4.69 -59.11 -52.85
C ARG A 3 5.50 -58.35 -51.81
N PRO A 4 5.58 -57.02 -51.85
CA PRO A 4 6.16 -56.24 -50.73
C PRO A 4 5.15 -56.01 -49.59
N LEU A 5 5.57 -56.35 -48.38
CA LEU A 5 4.93 -55.99 -47.17
C LEU A 5 5.22 -54.52 -46.83
N PHE A 6 4.19 -53.68 -46.83
CA PHE A 6 4.26 -52.33 -46.28
C PHE A 6 4.10 -52.39 -44.75
N ALA A 7 5.17 -52.10 -44.01
CA ALA A 7 5.15 -51.93 -42.59
C ALA A 7 4.77 -50.47 -42.28
N THR A 8 3.56 -50.23 -41.76
CA THR A 8 3.10 -48.92 -41.34
C THR A 8 3.59 -48.68 -39.89
N ALA A 9 4.60 -47.82 -39.72
CA ALA A 9 5.03 -47.39 -38.40
C ALA A 9 4.08 -46.32 -37.87
N LEU A 10 3.32 -46.64 -36.82
CA LEU A 10 2.44 -45.70 -36.11
C LEU A 10 3.28 -44.95 -35.06
N ALA A 11 3.63 -43.71 -35.33
CA ALA A 11 4.30 -42.82 -34.38
C ALA A 11 3.26 -42.28 -33.35
N ALA A 12 3.31 -42.79 -32.13
CA ALA A 12 2.51 -42.28 -31.03
C ALA A 12 3.14 -40.98 -30.53
N LEU A 13 2.48 -39.84 -30.85
CA LEU A 13 2.82 -38.51 -30.34
C LEU A 13 2.33 -38.40 -28.88
N VAL A 14 3.26 -38.51 -27.92
CA VAL A 14 2.95 -38.31 -26.49
C VAL A 14 2.83 -36.83 -26.25
N LEU A 15 1.62 -36.32 -26.16
CA LEU A 15 1.33 -34.97 -25.63
C LEU A 15 1.57 -34.99 -24.11
N VAL A 16 2.72 -34.49 -23.70
CA VAL A 16 2.97 -34.17 -22.28
C VAL A 16 2.21 -32.84 -21.96
N PRO A 17 1.20 -32.84 -21.08
CA PRO A 17 0.61 -31.58 -20.67
C PRO A 17 1.68 -30.78 -19.89
N LEU A 18 2.15 -29.65 -20.44
CA LEU A 18 2.84 -28.63 -19.69
C LEU A 18 1.81 -28.06 -18.70
N CYS A 19 1.78 -28.58 -17.49
CA CYS A 19 1.17 -27.86 -16.37
C CYS A 19 1.99 -26.59 -16.17
N ALA A 20 1.53 -25.48 -16.76
CA ALA A 20 1.96 -24.16 -16.36
C ALA A 20 1.56 -24.01 -14.89
N ARG A 21 2.54 -24.15 -13.99
CA ARG A 21 2.36 -23.72 -12.62
C ARG A 21 2.15 -22.23 -12.71
N ALA A 22 0.94 -21.75 -12.43
CA ALA A 22 0.73 -20.37 -12.04
C ALA A 22 1.57 -20.21 -10.77
N GLU A 23 2.69 -19.48 -10.85
CA GLU A 23 3.36 -19.02 -9.63
C GLU A 23 2.32 -18.18 -8.92
N ASP A 24 1.88 -18.63 -7.73
CA ASP A 24 1.01 -17.87 -6.87
C ASP A 24 1.74 -16.56 -6.56
N GLU A 25 1.28 -15.47 -7.18
CA GLU A 25 1.82 -14.14 -6.93
C GLU A 25 1.71 -13.87 -5.42
N PRO A 26 2.81 -13.52 -4.75
CA PRO A 26 2.78 -13.30 -3.31
C PRO A 26 1.79 -12.15 -3.00
N PRO A 27 1.03 -12.22 -1.90
CA PRO A 27 0.02 -11.23 -1.56
C PRO A 27 0.59 -9.82 -1.35
N VAL A 28 1.91 -9.72 -1.14
CA VAL A 28 2.65 -8.46 -1.02
C VAL A 28 3.89 -8.54 -1.91
N PRO A 29 4.13 -7.57 -2.82
CA PRO A 29 5.36 -7.51 -3.61
C PRO A 29 6.62 -7.50 -2.73
N ALA A 30 7.70 -8.14 -3.20
CA ALA A 30 8.97 -8.21 -2.46
C ALA A 30 9.63 -6.83 -2.23
N THR A 31 9.26 -5.83 -3.03
CA THR A 31 9.72 -4.44 -2.87
C THR A 31 9.10 -3.75 -1.66
N ILE A 32 7.95 -4.22 -1.18
CA ILE A 32 7.28 -3.65 -0.01
C ILE A 32 7.97 -4.14 1.25
N THR A 33 8.60 -3.23 2.00
CA THR A 33 9.35 -3.54 3.21
C THR A 33 8.56 -3.30 4.48
N PHE A 34 7.68 -2.30 4.50
CA PHE A 34 6.82 -1.98 5.63
C PHE A 34 5.42 -1.60 5.16
N VAL A 35 4.42 -2.06 5.87
CA VAL A 35 3.03 -1.66 5.70
C VAL A 35 2.41 -1.45 7.07
N VAL A 36 1.92 -0.25 7.32
CA VAL A 36 1.23 0.11 8.57
C VAL A 36 -0.13 0.70 8.24
N SER A 37 -1.17 0.13 8.82
CA SER A 37 -2.52 0.68 8.74
C SER A 37 -2.88 1.24 10.11
N SER A 38 -3.22 2.53 10.18
CA SER A 38 -3.56 3.23 11.42
C SER A 38 -4.35 4.49 11.14
N GLY A 39 -4.89 5.10 12.20
CA GLY A 39 -5.71 6.28 12.09
C GLY A 39 -7.05 6.00 11.39
N PHE A 40 -7.83 7.03 11.20
CA PHE A 40 -9.05 6.97 10.40
C PHE A 40 -9.38 8.36 9.83
N TRP A 41 -10.24 8.38 8.82
CA TRP A 41 -10.79 9.60 8.25
C TRP A 41 -12.29 9.44 8.05
N GLU A 42 -12.98 10.56 8.13
CA GLU A 42 -14.41 10.65 7.87
C GLU A 42 -14.68 11.89 7.04
N GLU A 43 -15.49 11.76 6.03
CA GLU A 43 -15.95 12.83 5.15
C GLU A 43 -17.46 12.88 5.25
N LEU A 44 -17.95 13.91 5.92
CA LEU A 44 -19.38 14.15 6.05
C LEU A 44 -19.92 14.78 4.76
N PRO A 45 -21.13 14.43 4.33
CA PRO A 45 -21.75 15.11 3.20
C PRO A 45 -21.86 16.61 3.51
N ASP A 46 -21.52 17.45 2.53
CA ASP A 46 -21.70 18.89 2.66
C ASP A 46 -23.18 19.21 2.91
N ALA A 47 -23.45 19.95 3.98
CA ALA A 47 -24.82 20.30 4.37
C ALA A 47 -25.47 21.32 3.42
N GLU A 48 -24.76 21.81 2.41
CA GLU A 48 -25.17 22.90 1.53
C GLU A 48 -25.42 22.49 0.08
N ASP A 49 -25.12 21.28 -0.33
CA ASP A 49 -25.41 20.83 -1.70
C ASP A 49 -26.86 20.35 -1.82
N ASP A 50 -27.70 21.33 -2.20
CA ASP A 50 -28.99 21.20 -2.89
C ASP A 50 -30.09 20.37 -2.19
N ALA A 51 -30.78 21.05 -1.27
CA ALA A 51 -32.03 20.60 -0.67
C ALA A 51 -33.18 20.41 -1.68
N GLU A 52 -32.98 20.64 -3.00
CA GLU A 52 -34.06 20.54 -3.99
C GLU A 52 -33.98 19.28 -4.91
N GLU A 53 -32.88 18.51 -4.95
CA GLU A 53 -32.79 17.30 -5.80
C GLU A 53 -32.18 16.05 -5.13
N ALA A 54 -31.82 16.08 -3.87
CA ALA A 54 -31.24 14.92 -3.17
C ALA A 54 -32.31 13.85 -2.93
N THR A 55 -32.39 12.87 -3.81
CA THR A 55 -33.33 11.73 -3.71
C THR A 55 -32.94 10.72 -2.61
N ALA A 56 -31.76 10.84 -2.01
CA ALA A 56 -31.32 10.06 -0.83
C ALA A 56 -30.18 10.80 -0.10
N PRO A 57 -30.12 10.75 1.24
CA PRO A 57 -28.99 11.31 1.98
C PRO A 57 -27.71 10.55 1.55
N GLN A 58 -26.69 11.29 1.12
CA GLN A 58 -25.37 10.71 0.86
C GLN A 58 -24.82 10.16 2.17
N ALA A 59 -24.43 8.88 2.15
CA ALA A 59 -23.80 8.27 3.31
C ALA A 59 -22.40 8.88 3.53
N ALA A 60 -22.08 9.21 4.78
CA ALA A 60 -20.73 9.64 5.14
C ALA A 60 -19.71 8.60 4.66
N ARG A 61 -18.65 9.07 3.99
CA ARG A 61 -17.52 8.25 3.60
C ARG A 61 -16.55 8.18 4.77
N ARG A 62 -15.95 7.02 4.97
CA ARG A 62 -14.99 6.82 6.06
C ARG A 62 -14.00 5.72 5.72
N GLY A 63 -12.88 5.74 6.40
CA GLY A 63 -11.87 4.74 6.20
C GLY A 63 -10.67 4.91 7.12
N TYR A 64 -9.54 4.38 6.69
CA TYR A 64 -8.29 4.44 7.44
C TYR A 64 -7.13 4.82 6.53
N TYR A 65 -6.00 5.18 7.15
CA TYR A 65 -4.76 5.47 6.43
C TYR A 65 -3.86 4.24 6.40
N LYS A 66 -3.03 4.18 5.36
CA LYS A 66 -1.97 3.17 5.23
C LYS A 66 -0.69 3.84 4.78
N LEU A 67 0.40 3.60 5.51
CA LEU A 67 1.75 3.95 5.11
C LEU A 67 2.43 2.71 4.54
N VAL A 68 3.08 2.87 3.39
CA VAL A 68 3.75 1.79 2.68
C VAL A 68 5.16 2.24 2.32
N ALA A 69 6.19 1.53 2.79
CA ALA A 69 7.56 1.74 2.35
C ALA A 69 7.91 0.76 1.23
N GLU A 70 8.23 1.29 0.07
CA GLU A 70 8.63 0.54 -1.11
C GLU A 70 10.11 0.72 -1.40
N ARG A 71 10.88 -0.39 -1.38
CA ARG A 71 12.31 -0.42 -1.69
C ARG A 71 12.54 -0.24 -3.17
N GLN A 72 13.42 0.69 -3.52
CA GLN A 72 13.83 0.95 -4.89
C GLN A 72 15.08 0.14 -5.27
N PRO A 73 15.36 -0.06 -6.57
CA PRO A 73 16.53 -0.82 -7.03
C PRO A 73 17.88 -0.24 -6.56
N ASP A 74 17.96 1.05 -6.28
CA ASP A 74 19.15 1.72 -5.76
C ASP A 74 19.32 1.56 -4.24
N GLY A 75 18.39 0.83 -3.58
CA GLY A 75 18.40 0.61 -2.14
C GLY A 75 17.69 1.69 -1.33
N THR A 76 17.26 2.77 -1.94
CA THR A 76 16.44 3.80 -1.29
C THR A 76 15.00 3.32 -1.10
N ALA A 77 14.14 4.10 -0.49
CA ALA A 77 12.73 3.78 -0.34
C ALA A 77 11.85 4.98 -0.67
N LEU A 78 10.71 4.72 -1.31
CA LEU A 78 9.58 5.62 -1.36
C LEU A 78 8.63 5.31 -0.20
N VAL A 79 8.03 6.34 0.38
CA VAL A 79 6.99 6.20 1.39
C VAL A 79 5.69 6.71 0.79
N HIS A 80 4.72 5.80 0.64
CA HIS A 80 3.40 6.13 0.13
C HIS A 80 2.41 6.29 1.29
N LEU A 81 1.57 7.30 1.18
CA LEU A 81 0.38 7.44 2.00
C LEU A 81 -0.84 7.06 1.16
N GLN A 82 -1.64 6.14 1.67
CA GLN A 82 -2.89 5.73 1.05
C GLN A 82 -4.06 6.02 1.99
N GLN A 83 -5.13 6.57 1.44
CA GLN A 83 -6.45 6.57 2.08
C GLN A 83 -7.22 5.35 1.60
N ILE A 84 -7.70 4.57 2.53
CA ILE A 84 -8.48 3.36 2.25
C ILE A 84 -9.92 3.62 2.70
N GLU A 85 -10.84 3.56 1.77
CA GLU A 85 -12.27 3.70 2.04
C GLU A 85 -12.88 2.34 2.44
N ALA A 86 -13.67 2.35 3.50
CA ALA A 86 -14.45 1.20 3.93
C ALA A 86 -15.78 1.19 3.17
N THR A 87 -15.91 0.31 2.18
CA THR A 87 -17.14 0.18 1.39
C THR A 87 -17.87 -1.13 1.70
N PRO A 88 -19.17 -1.26 1.38
CA PRO A 88 -19.92 -2.53 1.56
C PRO A 88 -19.29 -3.71 0.82
N ASP A 89 -18.60 -3.46 -0.29
CA ASP A 89 -17.92 -4.48 -1.10
C ASP A 89 -16.49 -4.77 -0.61
N GLY A 90 -16.07 -4.17 0.51
CA GLY A 90 -14.74 -4.27 1.07
C GLY A 90 -13.91 -2.99 0.93
N PRO A 91 -12.66 -2.97 1.45
CA PRO A 91 -11.81 -1.80 1.42
C PRO A 91 -11.36 -1.46 -0.01
N LYS A 92 -11.40 -0.16 -0.35
CA LYS A 92 -10.93 0.38 -1.63
C LYS A 92 -9.92 1.49 -1.41
N ILE A 93 -8.93 1.60 -2.28
CA ILE A 93 -8.01 2.73 -2.27
C ILE A 93 -8.76 3.96 -2.81
N ALA A 94 -8.99 4.95 -1.95
CA ALA A 94 -9.56 6.23 -2.31
C ALA A 94 -8.50 7.17 -2.90
N SER A 95 -7.30 7.19 -2.29
CA SER A 95 -6.15 7.94 -2.81
C SER A 95 -4.84 7.23 -2.48
N SER A 96 -3.80 7.51 -3.27
CA SER A 96 -2.43 7.05 -3.02
C SER A 96 -1.46 8.11 -3.50
N THR A 97 -0.60 8.58 -2.61
CA THR A 97 0.40 9.60 -2.93
C THR A 97 1.76 9.25 -2.33
N VAL A 98 2.83 9.70 -2.97
CA VAL A 98 4.18 9.60 -2.43
C VAL A 98 4.42 10.81 -1.53
N LEU A 99 4.98 10.58 -0.34
CA LEU A 99 5.40 11.66 0.56
C LEU A 99 6.75 12.20 0.07
N GLU A 100 6.70 13.36 -0.60
CA GLU A 100 7.85 13.96 -1.29
C GLU A 100 8.99 14.33 -0.33
N GLU A 101 8.70 14.64 0.92
CA GLU A 101 9.67 14.94 1.96
C GLU A 101 10.66 13.78 2.15
N PHE A 102 10.14 12.54 2.13
CA PHE A 102 10.99 11.36 2.19
C PHE A 102 11.73 11.12 0.88
N SER A 103 11.08 11.30 -0.26
CA SER A 103 11.71 11.13 -1.57
C SER A 103 12.94 12.03 -1.74
N ALA A 104 12.86 13.26 -1.24
CA ALA A 104 13.98 14.22 -1.28
C ALA A 104 15.20 13.76 -0.46
N LEU A 105 14.96 12.98 0.60
CA LEU A 105 16.02 12.45 1.48
C LEU A 105 16.71 11.21 0.90
N LYS A 106 16.09 10.51 -0.06
CA LYS A 106 16.54 9.20 -0.58
C LYS A 106 16.83 8.20 0.55
N PRO A 107 15.89 7.95 1.42
CA PRO A 107 16.13 7.24 2.67
C PRO A 107 16.20 5.74 2.48
N TYR A 108 16.86 5.08 3.46
CA TYR A 108 16.66 3.68 3.75
C TYR A 108 15.71 3.57 4.94
N VAL A 109 14.46 3.19 4.72
CA VAL A 109 13.48 3.02 5.80
C VAL A 109 13.80 1.75 6.59
N THR A 110 13.90 1.88 7.92
CA THR A 110 14.23 0.79 8.85
C THR A 110 13.04 0.32 9.67
N ASP A 111 12.02 1.20 9.88
CA ASP A 111 10.79 0.86 10.59
C ASP A 111 9.71 1.92 10.34
N ILE A 112 8.44 1.56 10.53
CA ILE A 112 7.30 2.48 10.59
C ILE A 112 6.43 2.06 11.76
N ARG A 113 6.10 3.00 12.66
CA ARG A 113 5.28 2.73 13.85
C ARG A 113 4.13 3.70 13.97
N PRO A 114 2.90 3.23 14.22
CA PRO A 114 1.82 4.09 14.61
C PRO A 114 2.07 4.59 16.04
N GLU A 115 1.86 5.88 16.27
CA GLU A 115 2.08 6.53 17.55
C GLU A 115 0.73 6.88 18.19
N ASN A 116 0.12 5.91 18.82
CA ASN A 116 -0.98 6.19 19.74
C ASN A 116 -0.78 5.39 21.02
N SER A 117 -0.78 6.05 22.16
CA SER A 117 -0.48 5.47 23.47
C SER A 117 -1.52 4.46 23.94
N ALA A 118 -2.73 4.48 23.39
CA ALA A 118 -3.85 3.64 23.80
C ALA A 118 -4.20 2.54 22.78
N GLY A 119 -3.58 2.53 21.60
CA GLY A 119 -3.97 1.65 20.48
C GLY A 119 -5.32 2.01 19.86
N ILE A 120 -5.98 3.07 20.34
CA ILE A 120 -7.28 3.56 19.87
C ILE A 120 -7.12 5.02 19.45
N THR A 121 -7.42 5.32 18.20
CA THR A 121 -7.51 6.69 17.70
C THR A 121 -8.91 7.19 17.92
N ILE A 122 -9.05 8.27 18.71
CA ILE A 122 -10.35 8.85 19.11
C ILE A 122 -10.77 10.05 18.25
N GLN A 123 -9.86 10.58 17.45
CA GLN A 123 -10.11 11.69 16.52
C GLN A 123 -9.65 11.28 15.12
N PRO A 124 -10.29 11.79 14.05
CA PRO A 124 -9.79 11.61 12.70
C PRO A 124 -8.35 12.05 12.58
N GLY A 125 -7.60 11.37 11.71
CA GLY A 125 -6.20 11.66 11.44
C GLY A 125 -5.30 10.45 11.58
N LEU A 126 -3.99 10.69 11.45
CA LEU A 126 -2.92 9.70 11.59
C LEU A 126 -1.76 10.32 12.33
N PHE A 127 -1.16 9.57 13.25
CA PHE A 127 0.16 9.89 13.78
C PHE A 127 1.05 8.65 13.72
N ALA A 128 2.17 8.77 13.00
CA ALA A 128 3.13 7.68 12.84
C ALA A 128 4.56 8.20 12.85
N THR A 129 5.50 7.37 13.29
CA THR A 129 6.94 7.62 13.19
C THR A 129 7.55 6.71 12.14
N VAL A 130 8.29 7.30 11.21
CA VAL A 130 9.12 6.62 10.21
C VAL A 130 10.57 6.70 10.67
N TYR A 131 11.19 5.54 10.87
CA TYR A 131 12.61 5.43 11.18
C TYR A 131 13.39 5.19 9.88
N LEU A 132 14.40 6.00 9.64
CA LEU A 132 15.13 5.95 8.38
C LEU A 132 16.60 6.31 8.56
N LYS A 133 17.41 5.94 7.56
CA LYS A 133 18.82 6.34 7.45
C LYS A 133 19.02 7.03 6.12
N THR A 134 19.70 8.16 6.14
CA THR A 134 20.18 8.85 4.95
C THR A 134 21.65 8.55 4.67
N ASP A 135 22.39 8.12 5.69
CA ASP A 135 23.76 7.63 5.60
C ASP A 135 23.85 6.20 6.16
N PRO A 136 24.23 5.20 5.33
CA PRO A 136 24.37 3.81 5.77
C PRO A 136 25.43 3.60 6.87
N ALA A 137 26.42 4.51 6.99
CA ALA A 137 27.48 4.41 7.97
C ALA A 137 27.02 4.80 9.39
N VAL A 138 25.90 5.51 9.51
CA VAL A 138 25.34 5.91 10.81
C VAL A 138 24.61 4.70 11.42
N ALA A 139 24.95 4.33 12.67
CA ALA A 139 24.36 3.18 13.33
C ALA A 139 22.88 3.40 13.68
N GLU A 140 22.55 4.57 14.23
CA GLU A 140 21.20 4.88 14.69
C GLU A 140 20.36 5.52 13.57
N PRO A 141 19.10 5.09 13.38
CA PRO A 141 18.21 5.72 12.44
C PRO A 141 17.72 7.08 12.96
N GLU A 142 17.42 7.97 12.04
CA GLU A 142 16.67 9.18 12.31
C GLU A 142 15.19 8.85 12.45
N SER A 143 14.46 9.59 13.28
CA SER A 143 13.02 9.48 13.40
C SER A 143 12.34 10.69 12.77
N TRP A 144 11.31 10.40 11.97
CA TRP A 144 10.47 11.38 11.29
C TRP A 144 9.02 11.13 11.60
N THR A 145 8.25 12.17 11.82
CA THR A 145 6.81 12.06 12.08
C THR A 145 6.01 12.31 10.83
N VAL A 146 4.95 11.53 10.66
CA VAL A 146 3.86 11.76 9.71
C VAL A 146 2.62 12.02 10.54
N LEU A 147 2.12 13.24 10.48
CA LEU A 147 0.89 13.68 11.15
C LEU A 147 -0.14 14.04 10.09
N ILE A 148 -1.34 13.52 10.24
CA ILE A 148 -2.53 13.96 9.52
C ILE A 148 -3.52 14.41 10.58
N ASP A 149 -3.98 15.63 10.51
CA ASP A 149 -4.95 16.18 11.46
C ASP A 149 -6.40 15.85 11.07
N ASP A 150 -7.35 16.36 11.82
CA ASP A 150 -8.79 16.17 11.62
C ASP A 150 -9.34 16.90 10.39
N LEU A 151 -8.57 17.82 9.80
CA LEU A 151 -8.88 18.50 8.54
C LEU A 151 -8.30 17.75 7.33
N GLY A 152 -7.44 16.74 7.57
CA GLY A 152 -6.75 15.99 6.53
C GLY A 152 -5.43 16.62 6.07
N ASP A 153 -4.95 17.67 6.76
CA ASP A 153 -3.68 18.32 6.46
C ASP A 153 -2.51 17.40 6.84
N ILE A 154 -1.59 17.17 5.89
CA ILE A 154 -0.46 16.27 6.05
C ILE A 154 0.79 17.08 6.43
N LYS A 155 1.43 16.68 7.52
CA LYS A 155 2.69 17.24 7.98
C LYS A 155 3.73 16.14 8.14
N VAL A 156 4.88 16.31 7.47
CA VAL A 156 6.04 15.43 7.61
C VAL A 156 7.21 16.25 8.13
N GLU A 157 7.76 15.86 9.27
CA GLU A 157 8.87 16.60 9.89
C GLU A 157 9.81 15.65 10.65
N ARG A 158 11.07 16.06 10.78
CA ARG A 158 12.03 15.35 11.62
C ARG A 158 11.59 15.44 13.08
N ALA A 159 11.52 14.30 13.77
CA ALA A 159 11.20 14.30 15.18
C ALA A 159 12.33 14.99 15.97
N THR A 160 11.95 15.93 16.82
CA THR A 160 12.86 16.58 17.78
C THR A 160 12.76 15.87 19.11
N ASN A 161 13.89 15.34 19.59
CA ASN A 161 14.02 14.80 20.94
C ASN A 161 14.14 15.92 21.94
#